data_40a7f3a3fbf90bebc4cef89abe0efd64
#
_entry.id   40a7f3a3fbf90bebc4cef89abe0efd64
#
_cell.length_a   1.000
_cell.length_b   1.000
_cell.length_c   1.000
_cell.angle_alpha   90.00
_cell.angle_beta   90.00
_cell.angle_gamma   90.00
#
_symmetry.space_group_name_H-M   'P 1'
#
loop_
_entity.id
_entity.type
_entity.pdbx_description
1 polymer ?
#
loop_
_entity_poly.entity_id
_entity_poly.type
_entity_poly.pdbx_seq_one_letter_code
_entity_poly.pdbx_strand_id
1 'polypeptide(L)'
;MIHIYFVGTAGSGKSTLTHAFNEWCHRQGYDSIAVNLDPGVKRIPYSPEIDVREWISLEEVMKEYNLGPNGAQVVCADMLALNVKELEERLGEYRADYILFDTPGQLELFVFRSTGKVIIEQLGKEKSLLAFLIDPSLATTPTNFASQLLLSATTQFRLGAPLVN
;
A
#
# COMPACT_ATOMS: atom_id res chain seq x y z
N MET A 1 12.36 13.17 3.88
CA MET A 1 11.58 12.16 3.14
C MET A 1 10.67 11.44 4.12
N ILE A 2 9.37 11.53 3.94
CA ILE A 2 8.32 10.90 4.76
C ILE A 2 7.61 9.86 3.90
N HIS A 3 7.39 8.69 4.44
CA HIS A 3 6.71 7.57 3.79
C HIS A 3 5.25 7.52 4.26
N ILE A 4 4.29 7.66 3.35
CA ILE A 4 2.86 7.59 3.65
C ILE A 4 2.28 6.35 2.98
N TYR A 5 1.76 5.42 3.79
CA TYR A 5 1.12 4.20 3.31
C TYR A 5 -0.39 4.37 3.39
N PHE A 6 -1.05 4.40 2.24
CA PHE A 6 -2.51 4.40 2.17
C PHE A 6 -3.04 3.00 2.36
N VAL A 7 -3.65 2.74 3.50
CA VAL A 7 -4.12 1.41 3.94
C VAL A 7 -5.63 1.44 4.13
N GLY A 8 -6.30 0.35 3.88
CA GLY A 8 -7.76 0.24 4.04
C GLY A 8 -8.33 -0.91 3.24
N THR A 9 -9.62 -1.16 3.41
CA THR A 9 -10.32 -2.23 2.70
C THR A 9 -10.35 -2.03 1.18
N ALA A 10 -10.64 -3.08 0.43
CA ALA A 10 -10.84 -2.97 -1.01
C ALA A 10 -12.00 -1.99 -1.31
N GLY A 11 -11.78 -1.09 -2.27
CA GLY A 11 -12.78 -0.08 -2.62
C GLY A 11 -12.81 1.16 -1.74
N SER A 12 -12.01 1.27 -0.67
CA SER A 12 -12.00 2.45 0.22
C SER A 12 -11.42 3.73 -0.41
N GLY A 13 -10.89 3.67 -1.63
CA GLY A 13 -10.40 4.84 -2.36
C GLY A 13 -8.90 5.09 -2.23
N LYS A 14 -8.08 4.11 -1.81
CA LYS A 14 -6.62 4.25 -1.65
C LYS A 14 -5.94 4.86 -2.89
N SER A 15 -6.09 4.23 -4.05
CA SER A 15 -5.46 4.72 -5.29
C SER A 15 -5.96 6.10 -5.72
N THR A 16 -7.23 6.40 -5.47
CA THR A 16 -7.81 7.72 -5.73
C THR A 16 -7.20 8.79 -4.82
N LEU A 17 -7.04 8.47 -3.52
CA LEU A 17 -6.42 9.38 -2.58
C LEU A 17 -4.92 9.53 -2.85
N THR A 18 -4.22 8.45 -3.21
CA THR A 18 -2.81 8.50 -3.62
C THR A 18 -2.61 9.52 -4.75
N HIS A 19 -3.43 9.41 -5.79
CA HIS A 19 -3.40 10.35 -6.91
C HIS A 19 -3.69 11.80 -6.47
N ALA A 20 -4.83 12.00 -5.79
CA ALA A 20 -5.25 13.35 -5.38
C ALA A 20 -4.26 14.02 -4.42
N PHE A 21 -3.67 13.23 -3.51
CA PHE A 21 -2.69 13.73 -2.56
C PHE A 21 -1.34 14.03 -3.22
N ASN A 22 -0.92 13.20 -4.19
CA ASN A 22 0.28 13.47 -4.99
C ASN A 22 0.15 14.80 -5.76
N GLU A 23 -0.98 15.01 -6.44
CA GLU A 23 -1.24 16.28 -7.12
C GLU A 23 -1.31 17.48 -6.14
N TRP A 24 -1.88 17.27 -4.96
CA TRP A 24 -1.93 18.31 -3.93
C TRP A 24 -0.51 18.68 -3.46
N CYS A 25 0.36 17.69 -3.18
CA CYS A 25 1.75 17.93 -2.81
C CYS A 25 2.45 18.82 -3.85
N HIS A 26 2.38 18.45 -5.13
CA HIS A 26 3.00 19.21 -6.21
C HIS A 26 2.44 20.64 -6.31
N ARG A 27 1.13 20.83 -6.13
CA ARG A 27 0.52 22.18 -6.10
C ARG A 27 0.96 23.01 -4.90
N GLN A 28 1.34 22.38 -3.80
CA GLN A 28 1.90 23.08 -2.62
C GLN A 28 3.42 23.28 -2.70
N GLY A 29 4.08 22.82 -3.76
CA GLY A 29 5.51 22.94 -3.96
C GLY A 29 6.35 21.89 -3.25
N TYR A 30 5.74 20.77 -2.84
CA TYR A 30 6.45 19.61 -2.31
C TYR A 30 6.77 18.61 -3.42
N ASP A 31 7.97 18.06 -3.38
CA ASP A 31 8.34 16.93 -4.23
C ASP A 31 7.75 15.64 -3.66
N SER A 32 6.95 14.94 -4.45
CA SER A 32 6.35 13.66 -4.05
C SER A 32 6.35 12.67 -5.20
N ILE A 33 6.47 11.39 -4.87
CA ILE A 33 6.38 10.27 -5.82
C ILE A 33 5.32 9.28 -5.35
N ALA A 34 4.64 8.65 -6.29
CA ALA A 34 3.66 7.59 -6.04
C ALA A 34 4.26 6.23 -6.37
N VAL A 35 4.07 5.28 -5.47
CA VAL A 35 4.56 3.90 -5.57
C VAL A 35 3.38 2.95 -5.53
N ASN A 36 3.19 2.16 -6.58
CA ASN A 36 2.19 1.09 -6.57
C ASN A 36 2.78 -0.18 -5.96
N LEU A 37 2.19 -0.65 -4.86
CA LEU A 37 2.54 -1.91 -4.18
C LEU A 37 1.56 -3.05 -4.47
N ASP A 38 0.56 -2.86 -5.34
CA ASP A 38 -0.43 -3.88 -5.68
C ASP A 38 -0.09 -4.57 -7.02
N PRO A 39 0.48 -5.77 -7.02
CA PRO A 39 0.78 -6.51 -8.24
C PRO A 39 -0.49 -7.02 -8.96
N GLY A 40 -1.63 -7.02 -8.28
CA GLY A 40 -2.91 -7.50 -8.82
C GLY A 40 -3.79 -6.42 -9.42
N VAL A 41 -3.46 -5.15 -9.25
CA VAL A 41 -4.27 -4.06 -9.77
C VAL A 41 -4.15 -3.94 -11.29
N LYS A 42 -5.29 -3.92 -11.99
CA LYS A 42 -5.30 -3.80 -13.47
C LYS A 42 -5.17 -2.35 -13.95
N ARG A 43 -5.78 -1.42 -13.24
CA ARG A 43 -5.79 0.02 -13.59
C ARG A 43 -5.68 0.85 -12.33
N ILE A 44 -4.83 1.86 -12.38
CA ILE A 44 -4.67 2.88 -11.35
C ILE A 44 -4.90 4.26 -11.99
N PRO A 45 -5.41 5.25 -11.24
CA PRO A 45 -5.77 6.56 -11.78
C PRO A 45 -4.56 7.51 -11.97
N TYR A 46 -3.35 7.05 -11.72
CA TYR A 46 -2.10 7.83 -11.79
C TYR A 46 -1.01 7.03 -12.50
N SER A 47 0.09 7.69 -12.85
CA SER A 47 1.31 7.03 -13.31
C SER A 47 2.27 6.95 -12.14
N PRO A 48 2.55 5.75 -11.60
CA PRO A 48 3.50 5.61 -10.50
C PRO A 48 4.94 5.80 -11.00
N GLU A 49 5.79 6.39 -10.19
CA GLU A 49 7.25 6.45 -10.43
C GLU A 49 7.90 5.09 -10.20
N ILE A 50 7.32 4.27 -9.31
CA ILE A 50 7.73 2.88 -9.07
C ILE A 50 6.49 1.99 -9.07
N ASP A 51 6.51 0.95 -9.89
CA ASP A 51 5.40 0.01 -10.02
C ASP A 51 5.90 -1.41 -9.82
N VAL A 52 5.42 -2.08 -8.77
CA VAL A 52 5.83 -3.47 -8.48
C VAL A 52 5.46 -4.45 -9.59
N ARG A 53 4.50 -4.10 -10.45
CA ARG A 53 4.11 -4.93 -11.61
C ARG A 53 5.21 -5.06 -12.66
N GLU A 54 6.24 -4.23 -12.61
CA GLU A 54 7.40 -4.33 -13.50
C GLU A 54 8.26 -5.57 -13.22
N TRP A 55 8.23 -6.08 -11.98
CA TRP A 55 9.02 -7.26 -11.58
C TRP A 55 8.24 -8.35 -10.83
N ILE A 56 6.95 -8.10 -10.51
CA ILE A 56 6.05 -9.10 -9.93
C ILE A 56 4.78 -9.15 -10.78
N SER A 57 4.66 -10.19 -11.61
CA SER A 57 3.52 -10.37 -12.51
C SER A 57 2.55 -11.39 -11.94
N LEU A 58 1.32 -10.94 -11.64
CA LEU A 58 0.24 -11.82 -11.18
C LEU A 58 -0.05 -12.93 -12.20
N GLU A 59 -0.02 -12.61 -13.50
CA GLU A 59 -0.32 -13.57 -14.57
C GLU A 59 0.76 -14.65 -14.70
N GLU A 60 2.03 -14.28 -14.52
CA GLU A 60 3.13 -15.23 -14.52
C GLU A 60 3.05 -16.17 -13.33
N VAL A 61 2.79 -15.64 -12.12
CA VAL A 61 2.60 -16.43 -10.90
C VAL A 61 1.42 -17.40 -11.04
N MET A 62 0.30 -16.96 -11.63
CA MET A 62 -0.84 -17.85 -11.89
C MET A 62 -0.46 -19.02 -12.79
N LYS A 63 0.33 -18.78 -13.83
CA LYS A 63 0.77 -19.82 -14.79
C LYS A 63 1.82 -20.75 -14.17
N GLU A 64 2.83 -20.19 -13.54
CA GLU A 64 3.97 -20.94 -13.00
C GLU A 64 3.55 -21.89 -11.87
N TYR A 65 2.70 -21.39 -10.96
CA TYR A 65 2.26 -22.18 -9.79
C TYR A 65 0.90 -22.85 -9.98
N ASN A 66 0.29 -22.73 -11.16
CA ASN A 66 -1.06 -23.25 -11.46
C ASN A 66 -2.10 -22.81 -10.42
N LEU A 67 -2.10 -21.52 -10.08
CA LEU A 67 -2.95 -20.93 -9.06
C LEU A 67 -4.08 -20.09 -9.67
N GLY A 68 -5.21 -20.06 -8.97
CA GLY A 68 -6.25 -19.06 -9.22
C GLY A 68 -5.82 -17.66 -8.74
N PRO A 69 -6.57 -16.60 -9.13
CA PRO A 69 -6.19 -15.21 -8.84
C PRO A 69 -5.90 -14.92 -7.35
N ASN A 70 -6.73 -15.43 -6.44
CA ASN A 70 -6.55 -15.20 -5.00
C ASN A 70 -5.27 -15.86 -4.47
N GLY A 71 -4.99 -17.09 -4.89
CA GLY A 71 -3.75 -17.79 -4.50
C GLY A 71 -2.51 -17.09 -5.06
N ALA A 72 -2.57 -16.65 -6.30
CA ALA A 72 -1.48 -15.91 -6.93
C ALA A 72 -1.22 -14.56 -6.25
N GLN A 73 -2.26 -13.83 -5.82
CA GLN A 73 -2.10 -12.59 -5.06
C GLN A 73 -1.36 -12.82 -3.73
N VAL A 74 -1.61 -13.93 -3.06
CA VAL A 74 -0.89 -14.31 -1.83
C VAL A 74 0.59 -14.51 -2.12
N VAL A 75 0.92 -15.28 -3.18
CA VAL A 75 2.31 -15.51 -3.59
C VAL A 75 3.00 -14.21 -4.00
N CYS A 76 2.32 -13.34 -4.78
CA CYS A 76 2.86 -12.03 -5.14
C CYS A 76 3.16 -11.16 -3.91
N ALA A 77 2.30 -11.17 -2.89
CA ALA A 77 2.54 -10.44 -1.65
C ALA A 77 3.78 -10.97 -0.90
N ASP A 78 3.99 -12.28 -0.88
CA ASP A 78 5.18 -12.87 -0.30
C ASP A 78 6.43 -12.56 -1.13
N MET A 79 6.34 -12.59 -2.46
CA MET A 79 7.41 -12.17 -3.36
C MET A 79 7.81 -10.71 -3.13
N LEU A 80 6.85 -9.82 -2.90
CA LEU A 80 7.11 -8.41 -2.60
C LEU A 80 7.90 -8.26 -1.29
N ALA A 81 7.57 -9.04 -0.26
CA ALA A 81 8.33 -9.04 0.99
C ALA A 81 9.77 -9.56 0.81
N LEU A 82 9.95 -10.58 -0.04
CA LEU A 82 11.28 -11.15 -0.33
C LEU A 82 12.13 -10.22 -1.18
N ASN A 83 11.52 -9.41 -2.04
CA ASN A 83 12.19 -8.50 -2.98
C ASN A 83 12.17 -7.03 -2.50
N VAL A 84 11.99 -6.79 -1.21
CA VAL A 84 11.94 -5.42 -0.65
C VAL A 84 13.22 -4.61 -0.93
N LYS A 85 14.37 -5.27 -1.10
CA LYS A 85 15.63 -4.61 -1.48
C LYS A 85 15.57 -3.97 -2.87
N GLU A 86 14.94 -4.61 -3.84
CA GLU A 86 14.69 -4.02 -5.16
C GLU A 86 13.88 -2.73 -5.06
N LEU A 87 12.85 -2.75 -4.19
CA LEU A 87 12.06 -1.55 -3.91
C LEU A 87 12.92 -0.46 -3.24
N GLU A 88 13.75 -0.81 -2.27
CA GLU A 88 14.67 0.10 -1.58
C GLU A 88 15.67 0.74 -2.55
N GLU A 89 16.29 -0.05 -3.43
CA GLU A 89 17.25 0.41 -4.44
C GLU A 89 16.61 1.40 -5.40
N ARG A 90 15.43 1.08 -5.94
CA ARG A 90 14.69 1.99 -6.83
C ARG A 90 14.29 3.29 -6.13
N LEU A 91 13.84 3.21 -4.87
CA LEU A 91 13.53 4.40 -4.06
C LEU A 91 14.76 5.29 -3.84
N GLY A 92 15.95 4.69 -3.76
CA GLY A 92 17.21 5.40 -3.61
C GLY A 92 17.58 6.31 -4.78
N GLU A 93 16.98 6.11 -5.95
CA GLU A 93 17.16 6.94 -7.15
C GLU A 93 16.38 8.26 -7.08
N TYR A 94 15.40 8.36 -6.17
CA TYR A 94 14.52 9.52 -6.03
C TYR A 94 14.89 10.38 -4.83
N ARG A 95 14.74 11.70 -5.00
CA ARG A 95 14.77 12.67 -3.91
C ARG A 95 13.41 13.32 -3.84
N ALA A 96 12.65 13.02 -2.79
CA ALA A 96 11.33 13.58 -2.60
C ALA A 96 11.09 13.92 -1.13
N ASP A 97 10.19 14.85 -0.85
CA ASP A 97 9.72 15.16 0.51
C ASP A 97 8.82 14.03 1.02
N TYR A 98 7.96 13.51 0.11
CA TYR A 98 6.99 12.45 0.41
C TYR A 98 7.08 11.30 -0.58
N ILE A 99 6.99 10.08 -0.07
CA ILE A 99 6.77 8.87 -0.86
C ILE A 99 5.39 8.31 -0.49
N LEU A 100 4.53 8.19 -1.49
CA LEU A 100 3.13 7.80 -1.33
C LEU A 100 2.96 6.35 -1.79
N PHE A 101 2.76 5.45 -0.84
CA PHE A 101 2.59 4.03 -1.13
C PHE A 101 1.11 3.67 -1.24
N ASP A 102 0.68 3.28 -2.42
CA ASP A 102 -0.62 2.68 -2.68
C ASP A 102 -0.54 1.17 -2.41
N THR A 103 -1.18 0.74 -1.32
CA THR A 103 -1.08 -0.65 -0.86
C THR A 103 -2.12 -1.56 -1.54
N PRO A 104 -1.89 -2.89 -1.56
CA PRO A 104 -2.82 -3.84 -2.13
C PRO A 104 -4.26 -3.64 -1.68
N GLY A 105 -5.20 -3.87 -2.61
CA GLY A 105 -6.62 -3.70 -2.36
C GLY A 105 -7.15 -4.53 -1.21
N GLN A 106 -6.65 -5.75 -1.06
CA GLN A 106 -7.00 -6.64 0.04
C GLN A 106 -6.11 -6.38 1.24
N LEU A 107 -6.72 -5.95 2.35
CA LEU A 107 -6.03 -5.63 3.60
C LEU A 107 -5.22 -6.80 4.14
N GLU A 108 -5.71 -8.03 3.94
CA GLU A 108 -5.08 -9.27 4.35
C GLU A 108 -3.67 -9.42 3.78
N LEU A 109 -3.46 -9.00 2.55
CA LEU A 109 -2.18 -9.17 1.85
C LEU A 109 -1.08 -8.26 2.41
N PHE A 110 -1.46 -7.07 2.89
CA PHE A 110 -0.50 -6.09 3.39
C PHE A 110 -0.40 -6.07 4.91
N VAL A 111 -1.54 -6.07 5.61
CA VAL A 111 -1.59 -5.90 7.08
C VAL A 111 -1.51 -7.22 7.82
N PHE A 112 -2.23 -8.26 7.35
CA PHE A 112 -2.33 -9.52 8.10
C PHE A 112 -1.26 -10.55 7.72
N ARG A 113 -0.55 -10.35 6.61
CA ARG A 113 0.70 -11.05 6.28
C ARG A 113 1.91 -10.26 6.78
N SER A 114 3.10 -10.82 6.63
CA SER A 114 4.36 -10.16 7.00
C SER A 114 4.75 -9.03 6.05
N THR A 115 4.18 -8.97 4.86
CA THR A 115 4.57 -8.10 3.74
C THR A 115 4.67 -6.64 4.16
N GLY A 116 3.58 -6.06 4.70
CA GLY A 116 3.59 -4.64 5.07
C GLY A 116 4.58 -4.34 6.20
N LYS A 117 4.68 -5.23 7.19
CA LYS A 117 5.63 -5.06 8.28
C LYS A 117 7.08 -5.08 7.79
N VAL A 118 7.44 -6.04 6.94
CA VAL A 118 8.78 -6.16 6.35
C VAL A 118 9.13 -4.92 5.54
N ILE A 119 8.21 -4.43 4.69
CA ILE A 119 8.42 -3.23 3.88
C ILE A 119 8.66 -2.01 4.78
N ILE A 120 7.81 -1.79 5.78
CA ILE A 120 7.91 -0.63 6.68
C ILE A 120 9.20 -0.66 7.50
N GLU A 121 9.58 -1.83 8.02
CA GLU A 121 10.81 -1.99 8.80
C GLU A 121 12.05 -1.76 7.93
N GLN A 122 12.09 -2.30 6.71
CA GLN A 122 13.23 -2.18 5.80
C GLN A 122 13.38 -0.75 5.26
N LEU A 123 12.27 -0.11 4.88
CA LEU A 123 12.31 1.24 4.30
C LEU A 123 12.42 2.36 5.33
N GLY A 124 12.31 2.03 6.63
CA GLY A 124 12.47 2.99 7.74
C GLY A 124 11.15 3.31 8.43
N LYS A 125 10.88 2.59 9.49
CA LYS A 125 9.69 2.73 10.33
C LYS A 125 9.54 4.13 10.93
N GLU A 126 10.65 4.75 11.31
CA GLU A 126 10.70 6.07 11.96
C GLU A 126 10.24 7.23 11.07
N LYS A 127 10.23 7.03 9.76
CA LYS A 127 9.72 7.99 8.75
C LYS A 127 8.42 7.55 8.11
N SER A 128 7.80 6.49 8.63
CA SER A 128 6.57 5.91 8.08
C SER A 128 5.34 6.39 8.82
N LEU A 129 4.30 6.73 8.05
CA LEU A 129 2.97 7.10 8.51
C LEU A 129 1.93 6.23 7.78
N LEU A 130 0.97 5.70 8.51
CA LEU A 130 -0.17 4.98 7.95
C LEU A 130 -1.37 5.93 7.84
N ALA A 131 -1.93 6.05 6.65
CA ALA A 131 -3.21 6.71 6.42
C ALA A 131 -4.26 5.62 6.20
N PHE A 132 -5.09 5.35 7.22
CA PHE A 132 -6.12 4.32 7.14
C PHE A 132 -7.42 4.91 6.59
N LEU A 133 -7.85 4.44 5.45
CA LEU A 133 -9.08 4.89 4.80
C LEU A 133 -10.27 4.07 5.30
N ILE A 134 -11.14 4.73 6.03
CA ILE A 134 -12.44 4.18 6.43
C ILE A 134 -13.37 4.24 5.22
N ASP A 135 -13.89 3.08 4.81
CA ASP A 135 -14.87 3.01 3.72
C ASP A 135 -16.24 3.50 4.22
N PRO A 136 -16.77 4.61 3.69
CA PRO A 136 -18.07 5.14 4.13
C PRO A 136 -19.21 4.14 3.93
N SER A 137 -19.14 3.28 2.92
CA SER A 137 -20.16 2.27 2.66
C SER A 137 -20.23 1.19 3.74
N LEU A 138 -19.09 0.91 4.38
CA LEU A 138 -18.96 -0.03 5.48
C LEU A 138 -19.13 0.64 6.86
N ALA A 139 -19.26 1.95 6.94
CA ALA A 139 -19.34 2.72 8.19
C ALA A 139 -20.73 3.36 8.42
N THR A 140 -21.78 2.80 7.82
CA THR A 140 -23.13 3.37 7.80
C THR A 140 -23.90 3.25 9.13
N THR A 141 -23.46 2.39 10.04
CA THR A 141 -24.05 2.22 11.38
C THR A 141 -23.00 2.44 12.46
N PRO A 142 -23.39 2.80 13.70
CA PRO A 142 -22.43 2.94 14.81
C PRO A 142 -21.58 1.67 15.04
N THR A 143 -22.17 0.50 14.94
CA THR A 143 -21.48 -0.79 15.09
C THR A 143 -20.45 -1.00 13.99
N ASN A 144 -20.81 -0.72 12.75
CA ASN A 144 -19.91 -0.87 11.61
C ASN A 144 -18.78 0.16 11.67
N PHE A 145 -19.07 1.40 12.05
CA PHE A 145 -18.06 2.42 12.26
C PHE A 145 -17.06 2.01 13.36
N ALA A 146 -17.56 1.51 14.50
CA ALA A 146 -16.71 0.99 15.57
C ALA A 146 -15.82 -0.18 15.08
N SER A 147 -16.35 -1.06 14.21
CA SER A 147 -15.58 -2.14 13.59
C SER A 147 -14.44 -1.62 12.70
N GLN A 148 -14.69 -0.55 11.93
CA GLN A 148 -13.64 0.10 11.13
C GLN A 148 -12.56 0.73 12.02
N LEU A 149 -12.92 1.36 13.13
CA LEU A 149 -11.94 1.89 14.09
C LEU A 149 -11.10 0.79 14.74
N LEU A 150 -11.69 -0.35 15.09
CA LEU A 150 -10.95 -1.50 15.61
C LEU A 150 -10.00 -2.09 14.56
N LEU A 151 -10.43 -2.13 13.31
CA LEU A 151 -9.59 -2.58 12.19
C LEU A 151 -8.40 -1.63 11.97
N SER A 152 -8.63 -0.33 12.06
CA SER A 152 -7.60 0.71 12.00
C SER A 152 -6.58 0.56 13.15
N ALA A 153 -7.06 0.40 14.38
CA ALA A 153 -6.20 0.15 15.54
C ALA A 153 -5.38 -1.15 15.38
N THR A 154 -6.02 -2.22 14.92
CA THR A 154 -5.35 -3.49 14.61
C THR A 154 -4.24 -3.30 13.57
N THR A 155 -4.51 -2.53 12.52
CA THR A 155 -3.54 -2.19 11.47
C THR A 155 -2.33 -1.49 12.06
N GLN A 156 -2.55 -0.48 12.92
CA GLN A 156 -1.48 0.23 13.61
C GLN A 156 -0.60 -0.69 14.46
N PHE A 157 -1.22 -1.56 15.26
CA PHE A 157 -0.48 -2.51 16.10
C PHE A 157 0.33 -3.51 15.28
N ARG A 158 -0.20 -4.01 14.19
CA ARG A 158 0.47 -5.00 13.35
C ARG A 158 1.64 -4.42 12.57
N LEU A 159 1.47 -3.24 11.99
CA LEU A 159 2.48 -2.57 11.19
C LEU A 159 3.46 -1.74 12.04
N GLY A 160 3.02 -1.32 13.23
CA GLY A 160 3.86 -0.69 14.23
C GLY A 160 4.32 0.74 13.88
N ALA A 161 3.69 1.41 12.92
CA ALA A 161 3.93 2.80 12.57
C ALA A 161 2.79 3.70 13.05
N PRO A 162 3.01 5.02 13.24
CA PRO A 162 1.95 5.97 13.53
C PRO A 162 0.83 5.90 12.49
N LEU A 163 -0.41 6.11 12.94
CA LEU A 163 -1.58 6.00 12.07
C LEU A 163 -2.50 7.21 12.23
N VAL A 164 -3.05 7.67 11.11
CA VAL A 164 -4.16 8.63 11.02
C VAL A 164 -5.34 8.00 10.28
N ASN A 165 -6.56 8.42 10.64
CA ASN A 165 -7.81 8.02 9.98
C ASN A 165 -8.43 9.23 9.29
#